data_0a577795fd0448e3825b6730301a8059
#
_entry.id   0a577795fd0448e3825b6730301a8059
#
_cell.length_a   1.000
_cell.length_b   1.000
_cell.length_c   1.000
_cell.angle_alpha   90.00
_cell.angle_beta   90.00
_cell.angle_gamma   90.00
#
_symmetry.space_group_name_H-M   'P 1'
#
loop_
_entity.id
_entity.type
_entity.pdbx_description
1 polymer ?
#
loop_
_entity_poly.entity_id
_entity_poly.type
_entity_poly.pdbx_seq_one_letter_code
_entity_poly.pdbx_strand_id
1 'polypeptide(L)'
;MSVWLAPHQVDADEPQADRDRVQHVVDDFRARLAITQDVQVSIVASNALMVSVQRQDDPDNGFLLAFEGAFLSQLSEEELRAVVAHELGHVWIFTHHPYLQTEQLANGIAMRVVTRESLEPIYERVWKRVGAVGDIGRYLGEKPSPAADTPPASVTAGFTPTTTAQPSSPIAIPAASVSPDASSTRSDH
;
A
#
# COMPACT_ATOMS: atom_id res chain seq x y z
N MET A 1 -9.66 -41.36 34.17
CA MET A 1 -8.69 -40.25 34.13
C MET A 1 -9.15 -39.29 33.04
N SER A 2 -9.84 -38.23 33.43
CA SER A 2 -10.33 -37.21 32.48
C SER A 2 -9.30 -36.11 32.36
N VAL A 3 -8.69 -35.99 31.18
CA VAL A 3 -7.77 -34.90 30.89
C VAL A 3 -8.62 -33.67 30.52
N TRP A 4 -8.67 -32.67 31.38
CA TRP A 4 -9.22 -31.35 31.08
C TRP A 4 -8.21 -30.62 30.20
N LEU A 5 -8.55 -30.45 28.88
CA LEU A 5 -7.90 -29.44 28.08
C LEU A 5 -8.45 -28.09 28.54
N ALA A 6 -7.57 -27.29 29.12
CA ALA A 6 -7.86 -25.89 29.38
C ALA A 6 -8.10 -25.16 28.01
N PRO A 7 -9.13 -24.31 27.90
CA PRO A 7 -9.28 -23.50 26.71
C PRO A 7 -8.07 -22.57 26.60
N HIS A 8 -7.40 -22.56 25.44
CA HIS A 8 -6.42 -21.54 25.11
C HIS A 8 -7.13 -20.18 25.24
N GLN A 9 -6.78 -19.42 26.25
CA GLN A 9 -7.07 -18.00 26.28
C GLN A 9 -6.28 -17.38 25.14
N VAL A 10 -6.99 -16.94 24.10
CA VAL A 10 -6.43 -16.02 23.10
C VAL A 10 -6.24 -14.74 23.86
N ASP A 11 -4.98 -14.37 24.13
CA ASP A 11 -4.66 -13.14 24.84
C ASP A 11 -5.25 -11.95 24.06
N ALA A 12 -6.16 -11.24 24.70
CA ALA A 12 -6.77 -10.03 24.14
C ALA A 12 -5.74 -8.88 23.93
N ASP A 13 -4.52 -9.06 24.39
CA ASP A 13 -3.40 -8.13 24.25
C ASP A 13 -2.67 -8.24 22.89
N GLU A 14 -2.77 -9.39 22.19
CA GLU A 14 -2.03 -9.62 20.94
C GLU A 14 -2.47 -8.68 19.79
N PRO A 15 -3.77 -8.46 19.56
CA PRO A 15 -4.21 -7.51 18.55
C PRO A 15 -3.81 -6.05 18.83
N GLN A 16 -3.67 -5.69 20.11
CA GLN A 16 -3.25 -4.35 20.51
C GLN A 16 -1.76 -4.14 20.24
N ALA A 17 -0.91 -5.11 20.61
CA ALA A 17 0.53 -5.04 20.37
C ALA A 17 0.84 -4.96 18.86
N ASP A 18 0.15 -5.73 18.06
CA ASP A 18 0.27 -5.68 16.59
C ASP A 18 -0.16 -4.34 16.03
N ARG A 19 -1.27 -3.78 16.51
CA ARG A 19 -1.73 -2.46 16.11
C ARG A 19 -0.70 -1.38 16.44
N ASP A 20 -0.16 -1.40 17.65
CA ASP A 20 0.82 -0.41 18.13
C ASP A 20 2.13 -0.52 17.33
N ARG A 21 2.57 -1.74 17.00
CA ARG A 21 3.71 -1.99 16.13
C ARG A 21 3.52 -1.37 14.73
N VAL A 22 2.38 -1.63 14.10
CA VAL A 22 2.05 -1.07 12.78
C VAL A 22 1.93 0.44 12.86
N GLN A 23 1.24 0.98 13.88
CA GLN A 23 1.07 2.42 14.08
C GLN A 23 2.41 3.13 14.21
N HIS A 24 3.37 2.55 14.92
CA HIS A 24 4.72 3.12 15.02
C HIS A 24 5.40 3.27 13.65
N VAL A 25 5.28 2.26 12.78
CA VAL A 25 5.81 2.33 11.40
C VAL A 25 5.08 3.40 10.58
N VAL A 26 3.76 3.48 10.72
CA VAL A 26 2.93 4.50 10.06
C VAL A 26 3.39 5.90 10.46
N ASP A 27 3.58 6.16 11.74
CA ASP A 27 3.96 7.47 12.26
C ASP A 27 5.38 7.89 11.81
N ASP A 28 6.34 6.95 11.80
CA ASP A 28 7.68 7.18 11.24
C ASP A 28 7.61 7.58 9.77
N PHE A 29 6.87 6.83 8.96
CA PHE A 29 6.81 7.09 7.52
C PHE A 29 5.96 8.32 7.17
N ARG A 30 4.88 8.60 7.90
CA ARG A 30 4.12 9.84 7.75
C ARG A 30 5.02 11.06 7.91
N ALA A 31 5.85 11.07 8.96
CA ALA A 31 6.80 12.15 9.21
C ALA A 31 7.80 12.31 8.04
N ARG A 32 8.35 11.19 7.56
CA ARG A 32 9.34 11.19 6.46
C ARG A 32 8.76 11.55 5.10
N LEU A 33 7.51 11.20 4.86
CA LEU A 33 6.77 11.52 3.63
C LEU A 33 6.05 12.88 3.69
N ALA A 34 6.15 13.59 4.81
CA ALA A 34 5.46 14.86 5.07
C ALA A 34 3.93 14.77 4.92
N ILE A 35 3.33 13.62 5.30
CA ILE A 35 1.88 13.43 5.34
C ILE A 35 1.37 14.04 6.64
N THR A 36 0.59 15.11 6.54
CA THR A 36 0.06 15.85 7.70
C THR A 36 -1.23 15.26 8.26
N GLN A 37 -2.00 14.54 7.41
CA GLN A 37 -3.24 13.90 7.80
C GLN A 37 -2.99 12.77 8.78
N ASP A 38 -3.92 12.56 9.72
CA ASP A 38 -3.86 11.42 10.61
C ASP A 38 -4.13 10.10 9.87
N VAL A 39 -3.40 9.04 10.23
CA VAL A 39 -3.58 7.69 9.68
C VAL A 39 -3.65 6.71 10.84
N GLN A 40 -4.84 6.25 11.14
CA GLN A 40 -5.10 5.31 12.23
C GLN A 40 -5.03 3.87 11.71
N VAL A 41 -4.47 2.97 12.52
CA VAL A 41 -4.36 1.55 12.21
C VAL A 41 -5.50 0.76 12.85
N SER A 42 -6.08 -0.16 12.10
CA SER A 42 -7.03 -1.16 12.59
C SER A 42 -6.62 -2.55 12.13
N ILE A 43 -6.68 -3.53 13.04
CA ILE A 43 -6.51 -4.94 12.70
C ILE A 43 -7.88 -5.57 12.63
N VAL A 44 -8.22 -6.15 11.47
CA VAL A 44 -9.53 -6.74 11.20
C VAL A 44 -9.43 -8.25 10.97
N ALA A 45 -10.50 -8.97 11.25
CA ALA A 45 -10.53 -10.43 11.07
C ALA A 45 -10.48 -10.85 9.59
N SER A 46 -11.01 -10.01 8.69
CA SER A 46 -11.02 -10.26 7.24
C SER A 46 -10.96 -8.96 6.48
N ASN A 47 -10.11 -8.91 5.46
CA ASN A 47 -10.03 -7.84 4.48
C ASN A 47 -9.77 -8.45 3.10
N ALA A 48 -10.70 -8.27 2.16
CA ALA A 48 -10.59 -8.82 0.82
C ALA A 48 -9.31 -8.38 0.09
N LEU A 49 -8.77 -7.24 0.48
CA LEU A 49 -7.55 -6.63 -0.06
C LEU A 49 -6.29 -6.95 0.77
N MET A 50 -6.44 -7.74 1.86
CA MET A 50 -5.40 -8.01 2.86
C MET A 50 -5.02 -6.75 3.65
N VAL A 51 -4.77 -5.66 2.96
CA VAL A 51 -4.55 -4.31 3.50
C VAL A 51 -5.33 -3.32 2.67
N SER A 52 -5.84 -2.28 3.28
CA SER A 52 -6.52 -1.19 2.58
C SER A 52 -6.42 0.10 3.36
N VAL A 53 -6.29 1.22 2.67
CA VAL A 53 -6.41 2.54 3.26
C VAL A 53 -7.70 3.21 2.78
N GLN A 54 -8.44 3.80 3.71
CA GLN A 54 -9.71 4.48 3.43
C GLN A 54 -9.70 5.86 4.07
N ARG A 55 -10.26 6.84 3.37
CA ARG A 55 -10.52 8.14 3.97
C ARG A 55 -11.66 8.01 4.99
N GLN A 56 -11.51 8.62 6.15
CA GLN A 56 -12.58 8.73 7.14
C GLN A 56 -13.44 9.95 6.84
N ASP A 57 -14.75 9.82 7.08
CA ASP A 57 -15.72 10.93 6.99
C ASP A 57 -15.64 11.86 8.22
N ASP A 58 -14.46 12.03 8.76
CA ASP A 58 -14.16 12.91 9.89
C ASP A 58 -13.84 14.32 9.39
N PRO A 59 -14.26 15.39 10.07
CA PRO A 59 -13.89 16.77 9.75
C PRO A 59 -12.38 17.00 9.67
N ASP A 60 -11.56 16.17 10.32
CA ASP A 60 -10.10 16.27 10.31
C ASP A 60 -9.42 15.60 9.11
N ASN A 61 -10.19 15.04 8.14
CA ASN A 61 -9.68 14.38 6.94
C ASN A 61 -8.64 13.26 7.19
N GLY A 62 -8.85 12.46 8.23
CA GLY A 62 -8.00 11.32 8.57
C GLY A 62 -8.19 10.12 7.63
N PHE A 63 -7.31 9.14 7.78
CA PHE A 63 -7.34 7.87 7.06
C PHE A 63 -7.36 6.71 8.05
N LEU A 64 -7.98 5.60 7.63
CA LEU A 64 -7.94 4.32 8.34
C LEU A 64 -7.18 3.33 7.49
N LEU A 65 -6.08 2.80 8.02
CA LEU A 65 -5.30 1.72 7.44
C LEU A 65 -5.70 0.40 8.11
N ALA A 66 -6.43 -0.44 7.38
CA ALA A 66 -6.97 -1.71 7.87
C ALA A 66 -6.13 -2.89 7.39
N PHE A 67 -5.54 -3.64 8.33
CA PHE A 67 -4.83 -4.90 8.08
C PHE A 67 -5.69 -6.11 8.42
N GLU A 68 -5.71 -7.12 7.55
CA GLU A 68 -6.18 -8.45 7.91
C GLU A 68 -5.16 -9.10 8.86
N GLY A 69 -5.58 -9.53 10.06
CA GLY A 69 -4.68 -10.09 11.07
C GLY A 69 -3.92 -11.31 10.58
N ALA A 70 -4.59 -12.21 9.82
CA ALA A 70 -3.95 -13.39 9.24
C ALA A 70 -2.88 -13.06 8.19
N PHE A 71 -3.01 -11.95 7.48
CA PHE A 71 -1.98 -11.48 6.57
C PHE A 71 -0.82 -10.84 7.34
N LEU A 72 -1.13 -9.98 8.30
CA LEU A 72 -0.14 -9.29 9.13
C LEU A 72 0.81 -10.26 9.85
N SER A 73 0.27 -11.37 10.41
CA SER A 73 1.06 -12.38 11.11
C SER A 73 2.06 -13.14 10.22
N GLN A 74 1.93 -13.04 8.90
CA GLN A 74 2.83 -13.68 7.93
C GLN A 74 3.93 -12.74 7.43
N LEU A 75 3.87 -11.45 7.78
CA LEU A 75 4.84 -10.48 7.32
C LEU A 75 6.07 -10.44 8.23
N SER A 76 7.25 -10.45 7.63
CA SER A 76 8.46 -10.01 8.31
C SER A 76 8.40 -8.50 8.60
N GLU A 77 9.28 -8.00 9.45
CA GLU A 77 9.35 -6.57 9.74
C GLU A 77 9.63 -5.73 8.49
N GLU A 78 10.49 -6.21 7.61
CA GLU A 78 10.81 -5.55 6.35
C GLU A 78 9.60 -5.53 5.40
N GLU A 79 8.88 -6.65 5.27
CA GLU A 79 7.64 -6.73 4.49
C GLU A 79 6.55 -5.83 5.07
N LEU A 80 6.39 -5.79 6.38
CA LEU A 80 5.44 -4.87 7.03
C LEU A 80 5.75 -3.42 6.66
N ARG A 81 7.02 -3.00 6.78
CA ARG A 81 7.44 -1.65 6.41
C ARG A 81 7.17 -1.37 4.93
N ALA A 82 7.42 -2.32 4.05
CA ALA A 82 7.15 -2.18 2.61
C ALA A 82 5.65 -1.99 2.32
N VAL A 83 4.78 -2.78 2.95
CA VAL A 83 3.32 -2.64 2.83
C VAL A 83 2.84 -1.29 3.34
N VAL A 84 3.26 -0.88 4.55
CA VAL A 84 2.89 0.42 5.12
C VAL A 84 3.36 1.57 4.22
N ALA A 85 4.59 1.51 3.70
CA ALA A 85 5.11 2.55 2.81
C ALA A 85 4.26 2.66 1.52
N HIS A 86 3.84 1.53 0.94
CA HIS A 86 3.00 1.49 -0.24
C HIS A 86 1.62 2.14 0.02
N GLU A 87 0.94 1.75 1.10
CA GLU A 87 -0.36 2.32 1.47
C GLU A 87 -0.27 3.83 1.77
N LEU A 88 0.80 4.26 2.43
CA LEU A 88 1.05 5.69 2.63
C LEU A 88 1.39 6.42 1.32
N GLY A 89 1.91 5.72 0.32
CA GLY A 89 2.03 6.22 -1.04
C GLY A 89 0.68 6.63 -1.62
N HIS A 90 -0.37 5.80 -1.44
CA HIS A 90 -1.74 6.14 -1.84
C HIS A 90 -2.30 7.32 -1.04
N VAL A 91 -2.06 7.41 0.27
CA VAL A 91 -2.45 8.57 1.09
C VAL A 91 -1.78 9.83 0.57
N TRP A 92 -0.49 9.78 0.28
CA TRP A 92 0.25 10.92 -0.26
C TRP A 92 -0.33 11.40 -1.59
N ILE A 93 -0.61 10.47 -2.51
CA ILE A 93 -1.21 10.81 -3.81
C ILE A 93 -2.59 11.42 -3.60
N PHE A 94 -3.42 10.84 -2.74
CA PHE A 94 -4.76 11.34 -2.48
C PHE A 94 -4.75 12.79 -1.98
N THR A 95 -3.78 13.14 -1.13
CA THR A 95 -3.70 14.47 -0.51
C THR A 95 -3.05 15.52 -1.42
N HIS A 96 -2.26 15.10 -2.41
CA HIS A 96 -1.53 16.02 -3.30
C HIS A 96 -2.06 16.01 -4.74
N HIS A 97 -2.42 14.83 -5.26
CA HIS A 97 -2.81 14.62 -6.65
C HIS A 97 -3.91 13.56 -6.77
N PRO A 98 -5.14 13.78 -6.23
CA PRO A 98 -6.16 12.75 -6.08
C PRO A 98 -6.59 12.05 -7.38
N TYR A 99 -6.37 12.69 -8.53
CA TYR A 99 -6.69 12.12 -9.85
C TYR A 99 -5.60 11.23 -10.45
N LEU A 100 -4.44 11.11 -9.78
CA LEU A 100 -3.29 10.34 -10.27
C LEU A 100 -3.08 9.03 -9.49
N GLN A 101 -4.13 8.44 -8.93
CA GLN A 101 -4.06 7.20 -8.18
C GLN A 101 -3.60 6.04 -9.09
N THR A 102 -2.33 5.69 -9.01
CA THR A 102 -1.74 4.55 -9.70
C THR A 102 -0.79 3.80 -8.77
N GLU A 103 -0.72 2.48 -8.92
CA GLU A 103 0.21 1.63 -8.20
C GLU A 103 1.68 2.05 -8.40
N GLN A 104 2.03 2.39 -9.63
CA GLN A 104 3.39 2.82 -9.96
C GLN A 104 3.79 4.10 -9.22
N LEU A 105 2.88 5.07 -9.12
CA LEU A 105 3.15 6.32 -8.39
C LEU A 105 3.20 6.05 -6.88
N ALA A 106 2.31 5.23 -6.33
CA ALA A 106 2.33 4.83 -4.92
C ALA A 106 3.67 4.16 -4.56
N ASN A 107 4.14 3.24 -5.39
CA ASN A 107 5.46 2.63 -5.24
C ASN A 107 6.61 3.65 -5.33
N GLY A 108 6.51 4.59 -6.27
CA GLY A 108 7.50 5.68 -6.39
C GLY A 108 7.59 6.55 -5.13
N ILE A 109 6.46 6.79 -4.47
CA ILE A 109 6.42 7.47 -3.16
C ILE A 109 6.97 6.56 -2.06
N ALA A 110 6.54 5.29 -2.01
CA ALA A 110 7.02 4.30 -1.04
C ALA A 110 8.55 4.17 -1.06
N MET A 111 9.15 4.16 -2.24
CA MET A 111 10.61 4.06 -2.42
C MET A 111 11.41 5.27 -1.90
N ARG A 112 10.75 6.31 -1.40
CA ARG A 112 11.42 7.38 -0.63
C ARG A 112 11.78 6.96 0.80
N VAL A 113 11.14 5.91 1.33
CA VAL A 113 11.28 5.46 2.72
C VAL A 113 11.65 3.99 2.86
N VAL A 114 11.46 3.18 1.82
CA VAL A 114 11.85 1.76 1.73
C VAL A 114 12.60 1.50 0.43
N THR A 115 13.22 0.32 0.29
CA THR A 115 13.91 -0.05 -0.95
C THR A 115 12.98 -0.76 -1.91
N ARG A 116 13.36 -0.82 -3.19
CA ARG A 116 12.67 -1.61 -4.20
C ARG A 116 12.63 -3.09 -3.82
N GLU A 117 13.74 -3.60 -3.33
CA GLU A 117 13.94 -5.01 -2.96
C GLU A 117 12.98 -5.45 -1.84
N SER A 118 12.58 -4.53 -0.95
CA SER A 118 11.59 -4.83 0.09
C SER A 118 10.14 -4.86 -0.41
N LEU A 119 9.86 -4.19 -1.54
CA LEU A 119 8.54 -4.21 -2.18
C LEU A 119 8.32 -5.46 -3.06
N GLU A 120 9.35 -5.99 -3.69
CA GLU A 120 9.25 -7.13 -4.61
C GLU A 120 8.56 -8.36 -3.96
N PRO A 121 8.91 -8.82 -2.75
CA PRO A 121 8.27 -9.97 -2.11
C PRO A 121 6.78 -9.76 -1.83
N ILE A 122 6.36 -8.51 -1.58
CA ILE A 122 4.95 -8.19 -1.32
C ILE A 122 4.11 -8.45 -2.58
N TYR A 123 4.58 -7.99 -3.75
CA TYR A 123 3.90 -8.25 -5.02
C TYR A 123 3.81 -9.74 -5.33
N GLU A 124 4.88 -10.51 -5.12
CA GLU A 124 4.88 -11.96 -5.32
C GLU A 124 3.85 -12.66 -4.40
N ARG A 125 3.76 -12.25 -3.14
CA ARG A 125 2.81 -12.78 -2.16
C ARG A 125 1.37 -12.47 -2.56
N VAL A 126 1.08 -11.23 -2.97
CA VAL A 126 -0.25 -10.80 -3.41
C VAL A 126 -0.67 -11.58 -4.66
N TRP A 127 0.18 -11.64 -5.68
CA TRP A 127 -0.12 -12.38 -6.92
C TRP A 127 -0.37 -13.87 -6.65
N LYS A 128 0.44 -14.48 -5.79
CA LYS A 128 0.23 -15.88 -5.39
C LYS A 128 -1.14 -16.08 -4.73
N ARG A 129 -1.57 -15.14 -3.87
CA ARG A 129 -2.87 -15.23 -3.18
C ARG A 129 -4.06 -15.09 -4.13
N VAL A 130 -3.96 -14.21 -5.14
CA VAL A 130 -5.03 -14.00 -6.12
C VAL A 130 -4.92 -14.91 -7.36
N GLY A 131 -3.94 -15.78 -7.41
CA GLY A 131 -3.73 -16.69 -8.55
C GLY A 131 -3.32 -15.98 -9.84
N ALA A 132 -2.65 -14.84 -9.73
CA ALA A 132 -2.21 -14.03 -10.86
C ALA A 132 -0.69 -14.12 -11.08
N VAL A 133 -0.25 -13.70 -12.27
CA VAL A 133 1.15 -13.47 -12.59
C VAL A 133 1.26 -12.04 -13.09
N GLY A 134 2.09 -11.26 -12.42
CA GLY A 134 2.31 -9.86 -12.78
C GLY A 134 3.73 -9.61 -13.29
N ASP A 135 3.93 -8.44 -13.87
CA ASP A 135 5.24 -7.94 -14.27
C ASP A 135 5.72 -6.89 -13.24
N ILE A 136 6.71 -7.28 -12.45
CA ILE A 136 7.25 -6.43 -11.38
C ILE A 136 7.88 -5.15 -11.92
N GLY A 137 8.48 -5.21 -13.12
CA GLY A 137 9.07 -4.05 -13.79
C GLY A 137 8.05 -2.96 -14.06
N ARG A 138 6.81 -3.34 -14.39
CA ARG A 138 5.71 -2.42 -14.64
C ARG A 138 5.30 -1.64 -13.39
N TYR A 139 5.39 -2.25 -12.21
CA TYR A 139 4.94 -1.66 -10.94
C TYR A 139 6.05 -0.91 -10.21
N LEU A 140 7.28 -1.45 -10.25
CA LEU A 140 8.41 -0.90 -9.53
C LEU A 140 9.44 -0.20 -10.43
N GLY A 141 9.19 -0.12 -11.74
CA GLY A 141 10.17 0.31 -12.73
C GLY A 141 11.19 -0.78 -13.07
N GLU A 142 12.04 -0.55 -14.04
CA GLU A 142 13.12 -1.48 -14.36
C GLU A 142 14.22 -1.45 -13.28
N LYS A 143 14.77 -2.63 -12.98
CA LYS A 143 15.92 -2.71 -12.07
C LYS A 143 17.14 -2.08 -12.74
N PRO A 144 17.86 -1.14 -12.08
CA PRO A 144 19.06 -0.59 -12.67
C PRO A 144 20.02 -1.72 -13.00
N SER A 145 20.41 -1.80 -14.28
CA SER A 145 21.36 -2.80 -14.75
C SER A 145 22.73 -2.53 -14.11
N PRO A 146 23.42 -3.55 -13.56
CA PRO A 146 24.72 -3.35 -12.93
C PRO A 146 25.87 -3.12 -13.93
N ALA A 147 25.60 -2.66 -15.14
CA ALA A 147 26.62 -2.45 -16.17
C ALA A 147 26.34 -1.19 -16.99
N ALA A 148 26.98 -0.09 -16.64
CA ALA A 148 27.60 0.83 -17.58
C ALA A 148 28.35 1.94 -16.81
N ASP A 149 29.46 1.62 -16.20
CA ASP A 149 30.59 2.57 -16.09
C ASP A 149 31.20 2.77 -17.49
N THR A 150 30.41 3.35 -18.37
CA THR A 150 30.94 3.89 -19.64
C THR A 150 30.49 5.37 -19.65
N PRO A 151 31.47 6.32 -19.70
CA PRO A 151 31.12 7.73 -19.74
C PRO A 151 30.31 8.03 -20.99
N PRO A 152 29.29 8.95 -20.92
CA PRO A 152 28.39 9.21 -22.01
C PRO A 152 29.17 9.84 -23.20
N ALA A 153 29.22 9.10 -24.31
CA ALA A 153 29.49 9.70 -25.59
C ALA A 153 28.31 10.64 -25.92
N SER A 154 28.64 11.91 -26.18
CA SER A 154 27.71 12.94 -26.59
C SER A 154 26.85 12.47 -27.76
N VAL A 155 25.55 12.36 -27.57
CA VAL A 155 24.60 12.11 -28.65
C VAL A 155 23.64 13.28 -28.76
N THR A 156 23.76 13.94 -29.87
CA THR A 156 22.92 15.01 -30.39
C THR A 156 21.46 14.58 -30.50
N ALA A 157 20.57 15.51 -30.16
CA ALA A 157 19.12 15.38 -30.14
C ALA A 157 18.50 14.85 -31.43
N GLY A 158 17.60 13.90 -31.29
CA GLY A 158 16.60 13.54 -32.29
C GLY A 158 15.31 13.16 -31.57
N PHE A 159 14.40 14.12 -31.45
CA PHE A 159 13.09 13.95 -30.85
C PHE A 159 12.10 13.43 -31.91
N THR A 160 11.64 12.19 -31.78
CA THR A 160 10.44 11.72 -32.48
C THR A 160 9.45 11.13 -31.50
N PRO A 161 8.22 11.68 -31.40
CA PRO A 161 7.19 11.09 -30.56
C PRO A 161 6.49 9.97 -31.31
N THR A 162 6.52 8.75 -30.80
CA THR A 162 5.61 7.70 -31.27
C THR A 162 4.62 7.36 -30.15
N THR A 163 3.44 7.89 -30.32
CA THR A 163 2.21 7.54 -29.64
C THR A 163 1.79 6.12 -30.01
N THR A 164 1.60 5.24 -29.05
CA THR A 164 0.51 4.25 -29.05
C THR A 164 0.38 3.66 -27.66
N ALA A 165 -0.55 4.20 -26.88
CA ALA A 165 -0.98 3.62 -25.62
C ALA A 165 -2.22 2.79 -25.88
N GLN A 166 -2.18 1.50 -25.56
CA GLN A 166 -3.36 0.67 -25.43
C GLN A 166 -3.50 0.23 -23.98
N PRO A 167 -4.66 0.46 -23.34
CA PRO A 167 -4.82 0.16 -21.93
C PRO A 167 -5.09 -1.33 -21.73
N SER A 168 -4.14 -2.04 -21.14
CA SER A 168 -4.39 -3.35 -20.55
C SER A 168 -4.70 -3.15 -19.07
N SER A 169 -5.84 -3.63 -18.64
CA SER A 169 -6.34 -3.51 -17.28
C SER A 169 -5.33 -4.00 -16.24
N PRO A 170 -5.03 -3.22 -15.20
CA PRO A 170 -4.13 -3.61 -14.15
C PRO A 170 -4.82 -4.61 -13.21
N ILE A 171 -4.08 -5.65 -12.82
CA ILE A 171 -4.38 -6.37 -11.58
C ILE A 171 -3.75 -5.52 -10.48
N ALA A 172 -4.52 -4.62 -9.95
CA ALA A 172 -4.11 -3.76 -8.87
C ALA A 172 -4.07 -4.59 -7.57
N ILE A 173 -3.12 -4.29 -6.69
CA ILE A 173 -3.47 -4.22 -5.27
C ILE A 173 -4.56 -3.16 -5.28
N PRO A 174 -5.83 -3.49 -5.00
CA PRO A 174 -6.90 -2.55 -5.31
C PRO A 174 -6.70 -1.31 -4.44
N ALA A 175 -6.47 -0.19 -5.11
CA ALA A 175 -6.47 1.10 -4.47
C ALA A 175 -7.77 1.27 -3.68
N ALA A 176 -7.65 1.84 -2.50
CA ALA A 176 -8.76 2.17 -1.64
C ALA A 176 -9.94 2.70 -2.45
N SER A 177 -11.06 2.00 -2.41
CA SER A 177 -12.29 2.46 -3.02
C SER A 177 -12.76 3.70 -2.28
N VAL A 178 -12.37 4.86 -2.78
CA VAL A 178 -13.04 6.11 -2.42
C VAL A 178 -14.38 6.09 -3.15
N SER A 179 -15.42 5.62 -2.48
CA SER A 179 -16.78 5.79 -2.98
C SER A 179 -17.11 7.28 -2.97
N PRO A 180 -17.47 7.89 -4.10
CA PRO A 180 -18.05 9.21 -4.08
C PRO A 180 -19.43 9.10 -3.45
N ASP A 181 -19.64 9.89 -2.41
CA ASP A 181 -20.92 10.09 -1.73
C ASP A 181 -22.01 10.43 -2.77
N ALA A 182 -22.99 9.57 -2.86
CA ALA A 182 -24.23 9.86 -3.54
C ALA A 182 -25.34 9.78 -2.50
N SER A 183 -25.76 10.94 -1.97
CA SER A 183 -27.19 11.17 -1.78
C SER A 183 -27.49 12.32 -0.82
N SER A 184 -27.59 13.48 -1.39
CA SER A 184 -28.52 14.49 -0.89
C SER A 184 -29.92 14.12 -1.38
N THR A 185 -30.71 13.43 -0.57
CA THR A 185 -32.16 13.38 -0.76
C THR A 185 -32.79 14.35 0.20
N ARG A 186 -33.06 15.52 -0.30
CA ARG A 186 -33.96 16.52 0.28
C ARG A 186 -35.38 15.94 0.24
N SER A 187 -35.98 15.74 1.37
CA SER A 187 -37.45 15.53 1.50
C SER A 187 -38.02 16.74 2.20
N ASP A 188 -38.68 17.56 1.40
CA ASP A 188 -39.68 18.47 1.86
C ASP A 188 -40.91 17.69 2.35
N HIS A 189 -41.28 17.92 3.59
CA HIS A 189 -42.69 18.05 4.04
C HIS A 189 -42.74 18.75 5.41
#